data_7872a6a68e01d34dce07fd92957360b4
#
_entry.id   7872a6a68e01d34dce07fd92957360b4
#
_cell.length_a   1.000
_cell.length_b   1.000
_cell.length_c   1.000
_cell.angle_alpha   90.00
_cell.angle_beta   90.00
_cell.angle_gamma   90.00
#
_symmetry.space_group_name_H-M   'P 1'
#
loop_
_entity.id
_entity.type
_entity.pdbx_description
1 polymer ?
#
loop_
_entity_poly.entity_id
_entity_poly.type
_entity_poly.pdbx_seq_one_letter_code
_entity_poly.pdbx_strand_id
1 'polypeptide(L)'
;MDILTAVIVAFITAVIGPVVMTWVKTKLERKKHDPLAEAIEHNALIDHQVDSLFDQLDCDRIWISQFHNGGHLYPTGKSLQKFSILYERVGVDVASVKEVYQNIPTSLFSKAFSTLYREGEINLPHYDADKAQNLFPVDKSCGTKSFYALAIHDLQDQFIGVLVIDYVNENHTLTLEEWIFIRQKVGAIGTLLSNYLKNKK
;
A
#
# COMPACT_ATOMS: atom_id res chain seq x y z
N MET A 1 -21.99 -48.36 37.34
CA MET A 1 -22.02 -47.05 36.65
C MET A 1 -23.11 -47.14 35.62
N ASP A 2 -24.15 -46.33 35.76
CA ASP A 2 -25.31 -46.42 34.90
C ASP A 2 -24.94 -46.06 33.43
N ILE A 3 -25.61 -46.73 32.48
CA ILE A 3 -25.36 -46.51 31.04
C ILE A 3 -25.45 -45.02 30.72
N LEU A 4 -26.35 -44.26 31.34
CA LEU A 4 -26.53 -42.83 31.18
C LEU A 4 -25.26 -42.05 31.56
N THR A 5 -24.65 -42.39 32.69
CA THR A 5 -23.40 -41.76 33.17
C THR A 5 -22.24 -42.02 32.22
N ALA A 6 -22.13 -43.23 31.67
CA ALA A 6 -21.09 -43.61 30.70
C ALA A 6 -21.25 -42.81 29.41
N VAL A 7 -22.47 -42.62 28.88
CA VAL A 7 -22.78 -41.82 27.68
C VAL A 7 -22.45 -40.37 27.89
N ILE A 8 -22.80 -39.78 29.06
CA ILE A 8 -22.49 -38.37 29.38
C ILE A 8 -20.98 -38.15 29.44
N VAL A 9 -20.24 -39.02 30.12
CA VAL A 9 -18.77 -38.93 30.19
C VAL A 9 -18.13 -39.04 28.82
N ALA A 10 -18.59 -39.99 27.99
CA ALA A 10 -18.09 -40.15 26.61
C ALA A 10 -18.36 -38.89 25.77
N PHE A 11 -19.54 -38.28 25.88
CA PHE A 11 -19.87 -37.04 25.17
C PHE A 11 -19.02 -35.87 25.63
N ILE A 12 -18.81 -35.69 26.91
CA ILE A 12 -17.97 -34.59 27.47
C ILE A 12 -16.52 -34.76 26.99
N THR A 13 -15.98 -35.98 27.04
CA THR A 13 -14.59 -36.23 26.63
C THR A 13 -14.37 -36.17 25.13
N ALA A 14 -15.29 -36.69 24.32
CA ALA A 14 -15.13 -36.80 22.88
C ALA A 14 -15.54 -35.51 22.10
N VAL A 15 -16.46 -34.73 22.64
CA VAL A 15 -17.01 -33.56 21.95
C VAL A 15 -16.64 -32.24 22.67
N ILE A 16 -17.00 -32.11 23.94
CA ILE A 16 -16.81 -30.85 24.67
C ILE A 16 -15.33 -30.59 24.94
N GLY A 17 -14.56 -31.60 25.32
CA GLY A 17 -13.13 -31.47 25.62
C GLY A 17 -12.32 -30.88 24.45
N PRO A 18 -12.36 -31.48 23.26
CA PRO A 18 -11.66 -30.95 22.09
C PRO A 18 -12.10 -29.54 21.68
N VAL A 19 -13.40 -29.21 21.77
CA VAL A 19 -13.94 -27.89 21.45
C VAL A 19 -13.40 -26.84 22.43
N VAL A 20 -13.44 -27.12 23.73
CA VAL A 20 -12.91 -26.23 24.78
C VAL A 20 -11.40 -26.05 24.63
N MET A 21 -10.65 -27.14 24.38
CA MET A 21 -9.20 -27.06 24.15
C MET A 21 -8.85 -26.21 22.94
N THR A 22 -9.55 -26.38 21.83
CA THR A 22 -9.36 -25.58 20.63
C THR A 22 -9.68 -24.12 20.89
N TRP A 23 -10.76 -23.82 21.60
CA TRP A 23 -11.15 -22.47 21.96
C TRP A 23 -10.11 -21.79 22.88
N VAL A 24 -9.63 -22.50 23.93
CA VAL A 24 -8.59 -22.01 24.83
C VAL A 24 -7.28 -21.77 24.10
N LYS A 25 -6.87 -22.72 23.22
CA LYS A 25 -5.66 -22.60 22.40
C LYS A 25 -5.74 -21.37 21.50
N THR A 26 -6.84 -21.19 20.78
CA THR A 26 -7.06 -20.01 19.92
C THR A 26 -7.05 -18.71 20.69
N LYS A 27 -7.62 -18.69 21.92
CA LYS A 27 -7.63 -17.50 22.77
C LYS A 27 -6.25 -17.16 23.34
N LEU A 28 -5.44 -18.16 23.66
CA LEU A 28 -4.06 -17.99 24.12
C LEU A 28 -3.14 -17.54 22.99
N GLU A 29 -3.31 -18.09 21.79
CA GLU A 29 -2.54 -17.68 20.60
C GLU A 29 -2.87 -16.23 20.22
N ARG A 30 -4.14 -15.81 20.26
CA ARG A 30 -4.53 -14.40 20.03
C ARG A 30 -3.91 -13.42 21.06
N LYS A 31 -3.64 -13.85 22.29
CA LYS A 31 -2.97 -13.00 23.29
C LYS A 31 -1.47 -12.82 23.05
N LYS A 32 -0.84 -13.64 22.20
CA LYS A 32 0.59 -13.53 21.86
C LYS A 32 0.84 -12.67 20.62
N HIS A 33 -0.22 -12.23 19.93
CA HIS A 33 -0.09 -11.39 18.76
C HIS A 33 0.20 -9.94 19.19
N ASP A 34 1.38 -9.45 18.85
CA ASP A 34 1.77 -8.05 19.08
C ASP A 34 1.55 -7.27 17.77
N PRO A 35 0.48 -6.44 17.69
CA PRO A 35 0.17 -5.70 16.47
C PRO A 35 1.24 -4.68 16.10
N LEU A 36 2.01 -4.19 17.09
CA LEU A 36 3.09 -3.24 16.84
C LEU A 36 4.29 -3.95 16.22
N ALA A 37 4.69 -5.10 16.75
CA ALA A 37 5.78 -5.89 16.19
C ALA A 37 5.48 -6.30 14.74
N GLU A 38 4.25 -6.77 14.47
CA GLU A 38 3.79 -7.10 13.12
C GLU A 38 3.85 -5.88 12.19
N ALA A 39 3.38 -4.71 12.64
CA ALA A 39 3.43 -3.48 11.86
C ALA A 39 4.87 -3.06 11.54
N ILE A 40 5.80 -3.18 12.50
CA ILE A 40 7.22 -2.86 12.32
C ILE A 40 7.86 -3.78 11.27
N GLU A 41 7.66 -5.10 11.41
CA GLU A 41 8.20 -6.07 10.45
C GLU A 41 7.63 -5.84 9.04
N HIS A 42 6.33 -5.57 8.95
CA HIS A 42 5.67 -5.31 7.68
C HIS A 42 6.19 -4.04 7.01
N ASN A 43 6.33 -2.95 7.77
CA ASN A 43 6.90 -1.70 7.25
C ASN A 43 8.33 -1.89 6.76
N ALA A 44 9.16 -2.64 7.51
CA ALA A 44 10.53 -2.94 7.10
C ALA A 44 10.60 -3.72 5.76
N LEU A 45 9.65 -4.64 5.52
CA LEU A 45 9.58 -5.35 4.23
C LEU A 45 9.23 -4.42 3.06
N ILE A 46 8.34 -3.45 3.26
CA ILE A 46 7.98 -2.47 2.23
C ILE A 46 9.15 -1.50 2.00
N ASP A 47 9.76 -0.98 3.08
CA ASP A 47 10.93 -0.10 2.98
C ASP A 47 12.06 -0.77 2.19
N HIS A 48 12.32 -2.06 2.43
CA HIS A 48 13.30 -2.82 1.65
C HIS A 48 12.94 -2.91 0.14
N GLN A 49 11.65 -3.02 -0.24
CA GLN A 49 11.26 -2.96 -1.65
C GLN A 49 11.48 -1.57 -2.25
N VAL A 50 11.19 -0.52 -1.49
CA VAL A 50 11.42 0.88 -1.89
C VAL A 50 12.91 1.16 -2.07
N ASP A 51 13.74 0.77 -1.10
CA ASP A 51 15.21 0.92 -1.19
C ASP A 51 15.78 0.16 -2.40
N SER A 52 15.33 -1.09 -2.62
CA SER A 52 15.76 -1.88 -3.79
C SER A 52 15.38 -1.23 -5.12
N LEU A 53 14.20 -0.60 -5.21
CA LEU A 53 13.79 0.15 -6.40
C LEU A 53 14.65 1.40 -6.57
N PHE A 54 14.83 2.16 -5.49
CA PHE A 54 15.62 3.41 -5.48
C PHE A 54 17.04 3.18 -5.96
N ASP A 55 17.73 2.18 -5.39
CA ASP A 55 19.12 1.88 -5.69
C ASP A 55 19.31 1.32 -7.12
N GLN A 56 18.36 0.48 -7.60
CA GLN A 56 18.51 -0.15 -8.91
C GLN A 56 18.11 0.77 -10.08
N LEU A 57 17.19 1.70 -9.84
CA LEU A 57 16.74 2.66 -10.85
C LEU A 57 17.58 3.94 -10.85
N ASP A 58 18.44 4.12 -9.85
CA ASP A 58 19.20 5.35 -9.64
C ASP A 58 18.31 6.60 -9.75
N CYS A 59 17.11 6.51 -9.17
CA CYS A 59 16.12 7.57 -9.22
C CYS A 59 16.34 8.58 -8.09
N ASP A 60 15.86 9.80 -8.28
CA ASP A 60 16.08 10.87 -7.31
C ASP A 60 15.05 10.87 -6.18
N ARG A 61 13.83 10.37 -6.45
CA ARG A 61 12.75 10.21 -5.45
C ARG A 61 11.84 9.07 -5.84
N ILE A 62 11.43 8.30 -4.84
CA ILE A 62 10.42 7.25 -4.95
C ILE A 62 9.49 7.31 -3.75
N TRP A 63 8.18 7.14 -3.97
CA TRP A 63 7.23 7.11 -2.88
C TRP A 63 6.05 6.18 -3.16
N ILE A 64 5.42 5.71 -2.08
CA ILE A 64 4.20 4.92 -2.11
C ILE A 64 3.12 5.65 -1.34
N SER A 65 1.98 5.85 -1.99
CA SER A 65 0.77 6.30 -1.33
C SER A 65 -0.28 5.21 -1.25
N GLN A 66 -1.14 5.32 -0.25
CA GLN A 66 -2.28 4.43 -0.04
C GLN A 66 -3.57 5.21 0.13
N PHE A 67 -4.66 4.66 -0.40
CA PHE A 67 -5.99 5.22 -0.22
C PHE A 67 -6.56 4.89 1.16
N HIS A 68 -7.29 5.86 1.72
CA HIS A 68 -7.98 5.70 3.00
C HIS A 68 -9.23 6.58 3.07
N ASN A 69 -10.13 6.27 4.01
CA ASN A 69 -11.32 7.04 4.24
C ASN A 69 -11.00 8.36 4.96
N GLY A 70 -11.53 9.47 4.45
CA GLY A 70 -11.30 10.82 4.95
C GLY A 70 -12.51 11.47 5.61
N GLY A 71 -13.52 10.70 6.02
CA GLY A 71 -14.78 11.21 6.53
C GLY A 71 -15.93 11.05 5.53
N HIS A 72 -17.03 11.76 5.77
CA HIS A 72 -18.25 11.63 4.98
C HIS A 72 -18.72 12.97 4.42
N LEU A 73 -19.32 12.94 3.23
CA LEU A 73 -19.92 14.10 2.59
C LEU A 73 -21.34 14.34 3.14
N TYR A 74 -21.61 15.57 3.57
CA TYR A 74 -22.95 15.99 3.97
C TYR A 74 -23.81 16.33 2.73
N PRO A 75 -25.12 16.02 2.70
CA PRO A 75 -25.88 15.22 3.67
C PRO A 75 -25.91 13.72 3.35
N THR A 76 -25.21 13.28 2.29
CA THR A 76 -25.36 11.94 1.71
C THR A 76 -24.69 10.82 2.53
N GLY A 77 -23.78 11.16 3.44
CA GLY A 77 -22.98 10.19 4.18
C GLY A 77 -21.97 9.40 3.32
N LYS A 78 -21.80 9.74 2.02
CA LYS A 78 -20.82 9.09 1.16
C LYS A 78 -19.41 9.34 1.68
N SER A 79 -18.58 8.29 1.70
CA SER A 79 -17.18 8.38 2.11
C SER A 79 -16.39 9.27 1.16
N LEU A 80 -15.62 10.21 1.74
CA LEU A 80 -14.63 11.00 1.02
C LEU A 80 -13.32 10.20 0.95
N GLN A 81 -12.93 9.81 -0.24
CA GLN A 81 -11.68 9.09 -0.44
C GLN A 81 -10.48 10.05 -0.42
N LYS A 82 -9.46 9.70 0.34
CA LYS A 82 -8.20 10.42 0.46
C LYS A 82 -7.03 9.48 0.20
N PHE A 83 -5.85 10.05 -0.01
CA PHE A 83 -4.60 9.32 -0.01
C PHE A 83 -3.55 10.03 0.85
N SER A 84 -2.59 9.26 1.31
CA SER A 84 -1.40 9.75 2.02
C SER A 84 -0.18 9.00 1.54
N ILE A 85 0.96 9.69 1.44
CA ILE A 85 2.26 9.03 1.23
C ILE A 85 2.67 8.35 2.55
N LEU A 86 2.88 7.05 2.49
CA LEU A 86 3.33 6.25 3.62
C LEU A 86 4.84 6.03 3.62
N TYR A 87 5.39 5.72 2.45
CA TYR A 87 6.80 5.41 2.25
C TYR A 87 7.39 6.40 1.25
N GLU A 88 8.57 6.93 1.54
CA GLU A 88 9.31 7.82 0.65
C GLU A 88 10.81 7.62 0.85
N ARG A 89 11.53 7.54 -0.27
CA ARG A 89 12.98 7.62 -0.32
C ARG A 89 13.36 8.77 -1.23
N VAL A 90 14.30 9.61 -0.79
CA VAL A 90 14.80 10.76 -1.55
C VAL A 90 16.31 10.73 -1.60
N GLY A 91 16.87 11.17 -2.71
CA GLY A 91 18.30 11.37 -2.89
C GLY A 91 18.83 12.60 -2.16
N VAL A 92 20.12 12.79 -2.23
CA VAL A 92 20.80 13.97 -1.66
C VAL A 92 20.32 15.22 -2.40
N ASP A 93 20.02 16.29 -1.66
CA ASP A 93 19.53 17.57 -2.16
C ASP A 93 18.17 17.53 -2.89
N VAL A 94 17.40 16.45 -2.75
CA VAL A 94 16.05 16.31 -3.30
C VAL A 94 15.01 16.57 -2.23
N ALA A 95 14.04 17.44 -2.52
CA ALA A 95 12.96 17.78 -1.58
C ALA A 95 12.02 16.59 -1.35
N SER A 96 11.71 16.29 -0.07
CA SER A 96 10.64 15.37 0.32
C SER A 96 9.27 15.96 -0.02
N VAL A 97 8.36 15.10 -0.49
CA VAL A 97 6.96 15.46 -0.74
C VAL A 97 6.00 14.77 0.23
N LYS A 98 6.51 13.91 1.12
CA LYS A 98 5.71 13.10 2.04
C LYS A 98 4.81 13.93 2.93
N GLU A 99 5.30 15.03 3.49
CA GLU A 99 4.50 15.87 4.39
C GLU A 99 3.41 16.65 3.65
N VAL A 100 3.68 17.03 2.40
CA VAL A 100 2.74 17.79 1.56
C VAL A 100 1.55 16.90 1.14
N TYR A 101 1.79 15.62 0.90
CA TYR A 101 0.77 14.68 0.42
C TYR A 101 0.20 13.81 1.56
N GLN A 102 -0.28 14.45 2.63
CA GLN A 102 -1.00 13.78 3.71
C GLN A 102 -2.49 14.14 3.71
N ASN A 103 -3.36 13.14 3.80
CA ASN A 103 -4.81 13.33 3.88
C ASN A 103 -5.42 14.08 2.69
N ILE A 104 -4.87 13.92 1.50
CA ILE A 104 -5.27 14.65 0.30
C ILE A 104 -6.53 14.01 -0.33
N PRO A 105 -7.60 14.78 -0.60
CA PRO A 105 -8.76 14.27 -1.32
C PRO A 105 -8.40 13.79 -2.73
N THR A 106 -8.83 12.58 -3.10
CA THR A 106 -8.56 12.01 -4.44
C THR A 106 -9.16 12.83 -5.57
N SER A 107 -10.22 13.61 -5.28
CA SER A 107 -10.87 14.50 -6.24
C SER A 107 -9.96 15.61 -6.79
N LEU A 108 -8.90 16.01 -6.04
CA LEU A 108 -7.92 16.98 -6.51
C LEU A 108 -7.04 16.44 -7.66
N PHE A 109 -6.95 15.11 -7.79
CA PHE A 109 -6.13 14.42 -8.78
C PHE A 109 -6.93 13.43 -9.62
N SER A 110 -8.19 13.76 -9.86
CA SER A 110 -9.15 12.88 -10.53
C SER A 110 -8.69 12.39 -11.91
N LYS A 111 -7.96 13.23 -12.66
CA LYS A 111 -7.39 12.85 -13.96
C LYS A 111 -6.30 11.79 -13.81
N ALA A 112 -5.34 12.00 -12.89
CA ALA A 112 -4.27 11.04 -12.64
C ALA A 112 -4.81 9.70 -12.14
N PHE A 113 -5.70 9.71 -11.16
CA PHE A 113 -6.29 8.48 -10.65
C PHE A 113 -7.19 7.78 -11.67
N SER A 114 -7.89 8.54 -12.54
CA SER A 114 -8.67 7.96 -13.64
C SER A 114 -7.78 7.29 -14.68
N THR A 115 -6.61 7.87 -14.99
CA THR A 115 -5.62 7.27 -15.88
C THR A 115 -5.03 6.01 -15.26
N LEU A 116 -4.56 6.08 -14.01
CA LEU A 116 -4.02 4.92 -13.28
C LEU A 116 -5.03 3.77 -13.15
N TYR A 117 -6.29 4.09 -12.88
CA TYR A 117 -7.36 3.08 -12.78
C TYR A 117 -7.62 2.35 -14.09
N ARG A 118 -7.54 3.06 -15.24
CA ARG A 118 -7.84 2.48 -16.56
C ARG A 118 -6.64 1.88 -17.26
N GLU A 119 -5.48 2.52 -17.13
CA GLU A 119 -4.27 2.21 -17.90
C GLU A 119 -3.21 1.51 -17.03
N GLY A 120 -3.35 1.59 -15.71
CA GLY A 120 -2.42 1.00 -14.74
C GLY A 120 -1.16 1.82 -14.51
N GLU A 121 -0.80 2.73 -15.43
CA GLU A 121 0.45 3.49 -15.35
C GLU A 121 0.34 4.88 -15.97
N ILE A 122 1.24 5.78 -15.55
CA ILE A 122 1.51 7.08 -16.16
C ILE A 122 3.01 7.10 -16.48
N ASN A 123 3.34 7.41 -17.75
CA ASN A 123 4.70 7.41 -18.27
C ASN A 123 5.02 8.77 -18.88
N LEU A 124 5.85 9.56 -18.20
CA LEU A 124 6.26 10.90 -18.62
C LEU A 124 7.80 11.02 -18.56
N PRO A 125 8.53 10.52 -19.58
CA PRO A 125 9.99 10.61 -19.62
C PRO A 125 10.50 12.06 -19.75
N HIS A 126 9.64 12.96 -20.19
CA HIS A 126 9.88 14.40 -20.23
C HIS A 126 8.69 15.10 -19.57
N TYR A 127 8.83 15.40 -18.27
CA TYR A 127 7.78 16.06 -17.50
C TYR A 127 7.75 17.55 -17.81
N ASP A 128 6.64 18.00 -18.39
CA ASP A 128 6.34 19.41 -18.59
C ASP A 128 5.19 19.81 -17.66
N ALA A 129 5.51 20.55 -16.61
CA ALA A 129 4.54 20.93 -15.58
C ALA A 129 3.36 21.76 -16.16
N ASP A 130 3.54 22.49 -17.25
CA ASP A 130 2.49 23.27 -17.89
C ASP A 130 1.53 22.40 -18.72
N LYS A 131 2.02 21.28 -19.27
CA LYS A 131 1.21 20.29 -20.00
C LYS A 131 0.64 19.22 -19.08
N ALA A 132 1.32 18.91 -18.01
CA ALA A 132 0.91 17.92 -17.00
C ALA A 132 -0.12 18.45 -15.99
N GLN A 133 -0.70 19.65 -16.24
CA GLN A 133 -1.75 20.24 -15.41
C GLN A 133 -2.83 19.19 -15.09
N ASN A 134 -3.02 18.89 -13.80
CA ASN A 134 -3.95 17.90 -13.25
C ASN A 134 -3.52 16.41 -13.27
N LEU A 135 -2.34 16.07 -13.73
CA LEU A 135 -1.63 14.91 -13.17
C LEU A 135 -1.12 15.33 -11.79
N PHE A 136 -0.55 14.47 -10.99
CA PHE A 136 -0.09 14.90 -9.66
C PHE A 136 0.65 16.24 -9.82
N PRO A 137 0.20 17.35 -9.22
CA PRO A 137 1.00 18.54 -9.20
C PRO A 137 2.19 18.28 -8.29
N VAL A 138 3.13 17.54 -8.79
CA VAL A 138 4.48 17.63 -8.29
C VAL A 138 4.78 19.10 -8.51
N ASP A 139 4.78 19.86 -7.44
CA ASP A 139 4.95 21.29 -7.49
C ASP A 139 6.17 21.60 -8.37
N LYS A 140 6.11 22.67 -9.17
CA LYS A 140 7.27 23.17 -9.92
C LYS A 140 8.50 23.31 -9.03
N SER A 141 8.29 23.55 -7.72
CA SER A 141 9.32 23.58 -6.70
C SER A 141 10.03 22.24 -6.46
N CYS A 142 9.42 21.11 -6.82
CA CYS A 142 10.02 19.77 -6.64
C CYS A 142 10.98 19.38 -7.76
N GLY A 143 11.07 20.18 -8.84
CA GLY A 143 12.08 20.04 -9.89
C GLY A 143 11.97 18.80 -10.77
N THR A 144 10.87 18.04 -10.71
CA THR A 144 10.69 16.80 -11.46
C THR A 144 10.89 17.00 -12.98
N LYS A 145 11.77 16.21 -13.58
CA LYS A 145 12.07 16.18 -15.02
C LYS A 145 11.50 14.95 -15.72
N SER A 146 11.45 13.81 -15.02
CA SER A 146 10.75 12.60 -15.49
C SER A 146 9.89 12.05 -14.38
N PHE A 147 8.69 11.57 -14.72
CA PHE A 147 7.69 11.12 -13.76
C PHE A 147 7.05 9.81 -14.23
N TYR A 148 7.05 8.82 -13.36
CA TYR A 148 6.45 7.53 -13.59
C TYR A 148 5.56 7.16 -12.41
N ALA A 149 4.32 6.79 -12.67
CA ALA A 149 3.40 6.34 -11.63
C ALA A 149 2.75 5.02 -12.03
N LEU A 150 2.65 4.09 -11.09
CA LEU A 150 2.04 2.78 -11.29
C LEU A 150 0.97 2.53 -10.24
N ALA A 151 -0.16 1.99 -10.69
CA ALA A 151 -1.23 1.57 -9.81
C ALA A 151 -0.80 0.33 -9.00
N ILE A 152 -1.01 0.37 -7.68
CA ILE A 152 -0.81 -0.78 -6.79
C ILE A 152 -2.17 -1.43 -6.58
N HIS A 153 -2.28 -2.73 -6.89
CA HIS A 153 -3.47 -3.53 -6.67
C HIS A 153 -3.25 -4.56 -5.55
N ASP A 154 -4.29 -4.85 -4.82
CA ASP A 154 -4.28 -5.93 -3.83
C ASP A 154 -4.48 -7.31 -4.48
N LEU A 155 -4.50 -8.39 -3.67
CA LEU A 155 -4.72 -9.76 -4.12
C LEU A 155 -6.14 -10.01 -4.71
N GLN A 156 -7.07 -9.06 -4.58
CA GLN A 156 -8.41 -9.06 -5.17
C GLN A 156 -8.52 -8.14 -6.38
N ASP A 157 -7.37 -7.67 -6.91
CA ASP A 157 -7.28 -6.71 -8.02
C ASP A 157 -7.95 -5.34 -7.72
N GLN A 158 -8.03 -4.96 -6.42
CA GLN A 158 -8.53 -3.64 -6.04
C GLN A 158 -7.39 -2.62 -6.09
N PHE A 159 -7.62 -1.47 -6.69
CA PHE A 159 -6.68 -0.36 -6.73
C PHE A 159 -6.57 0.27 -5.33
N ILE A 160 -5.46 0.02 -4.63
CA ILE A 160 -5.27 0.37 -3.21
C ILE A 160 -4.25 1.49 -2.98
N GLY A 161 -3.42 1.82 -3.96
CA GLY A 161 -2.37 2.82 -3.82
C GLY A 161 -1.61 3.08 -5.10
N VAL A 162 -0.61 3.93 -5.02
CA VAL A 162 0.25 4.32 -6.15
C VAL A 162 1.70 4.28 -5.74
N LEU A 163 2.54 3.68 -6.60
CA LEU A 163 3.99 3.86 -6.58
C LEU A 163 4.34 4.98 -7.56
N VAL A 164 5.18 5.92 -7.13
CA VAL A 164 5.72 6.98 -8.00
C VAL A 164 7.23 6.98 -7.97
N ILE A 165 7.84 7.21 -9.12
CA ILE A 165 9.27 7.32 -9.35
C ILE A 165 9.52 8.64 -10.06
N ASP A 166 10.36 9.49 -9.48
CA ASP A 166 10.72 10.79 -10.00
C ASP A 166 12.23 10.89 -10.26
N TYR A 167 12.58 11.49 -11.39
CA TYR A 167 13.91 11.97 -11.71
C TYR A 167 13.89 13.49 -11.70
N VAL A 168 14.75 14.10 -10.88
CA VAL A 168 14.82 15.55 -10.62
C VAL A 168 16.05 16.16 -11.27
N ASN A 169 17.18 15.44 -11.23
CA ASN A 169 18.47 15.93 -11.72
C ASN A 169 18.55 15.95 -13.26
N GLU A 170 17.99 14.92 -13.91
CA GLU A 170 18.00 14.80 -15.37
C GLU A 170 16.74 14.09 -15.88
N ASN A 171 16.52 14.15 -17.19
CA ASN A 171 15.49 13.34 -17.82
C ASN A 171 15.97 11.90 -17.93
N HIS A 172 15.11 10.97 -17.58
CA HIS A 172 15.36 9.53 -17.70
C HIS A 172 14.23 8.85 -18.47
N THR A 173 14.58 8.00 -19.42
CA THR A 173 13.60 7.15 -20.12
C THR A 173 13.79 5.72 -19.68
N LEU A 174 12.80 5.15 -19.02
CA LEU A 174 12.85 3.77 -18.52
C LEU A 174 13.04 2.78 -19.66
N THR A 175 14.01 1.90 -19.52
CA THR A 175 14.25 0.76 -20.39
C THR A 175 13.21 -0.33 -20.17
N LEU A 176 13.13 -1.30 -21.09
CA LEU A 176 12.24 -2.45 -20.95
C LEU A 176 12.57 -3.28 -19.69
N GLU A 177 13.85 -3.42 -19.36
CA GLU A 177 14.32 -4.17 -18.19
C GLU A 177 13.89 -3.49 -16.89
N GLU A 178 14.04 -2.16 -16.79
CA GLU A 178 13.57 -1.36 -15.66
C GLU A 178 12.05 -1.46 -15.51
N TRP A 179 11.29 -1.39 -16.60
CA TRP A 179 9.83 -1.56 -16.58
C TRP A 179 9.41 -2.93 -16.03
N ILE A 180 10.08 -4.01 -16.48
CA ILE A 180 9.81 -5.38 -15.97
C ILE A 180 10.10 -5.44 -14.47
N PHE A 181 11.23 -4.89 -14.04
CA PHE A 181 11.63 -4.85 -12.64
C PHE A 181 10.64 -4.08 -11.77
N ILE A 182 10.26 -2.88 -12.19
CA ILE A 182 9.27 -2.04 -11.48
C ILE A 182 7.95 -2.79 -11.31
N ARG A 183 7.41 -3.40 -12.38
CA ARG A 183 6.14 -4.13 -12.32
C ARG A 183 6.19 -5.34 -11.37
N GLN A 184 7.31 -6.06 -11.32
CA GLN A 184 7.51 -7.14 -10.34
C GLN A 184 7.48 -6.60 -8.90
N LYS A 185 8.16 -5.49 -8.64
CA LYS A 185 8.19 -4.85 -7.34
C LYS A 185 6.82 -4.30 -6.91
N VAL A 186 6.09 -3.68 -7.82
CA VAL A 186 4.71 -3.21 -7.57
C VAL A 186 3.79 -4.36 -7.16
N GLY A 187 3.88 -5.51 -7.84
CA GLY A 187 3.12 -6.72 -7.46
C GLY A 187 3.49 -7.26 -6.06
N ALA A 188 4.79 -7.26 -5.72
CA ALA A 188 5.25 -7.65 -4.40
C ALA A 188 4.74 -6.69 -3.30
N ILE A 189 4.83 -5.38 -3.53
CA ILE A 189 4.33 -4.34 -2.63
C ILE A 189 2.81 -4.48 -2.43
N GLY A 190 2.05 -4.67 -3.51
CA GLY A 190 0.59 -4.89 -3.45
C GLY A 190 0.22 -6.12 -2.60
N THR A 191 0.99 -7.21 -2.72
CA THR A 191 0.83 -8.41 -1.90
C THR A 191 1.12 -8.14 -0.43
N LEU A 192 2.19 -7.43 -0.12
CA LEU A 192 2.53 -7.04 1.25
C LEU A 192 1.42 -6.18 1.86
N LEU A 193 1.03 -5.10 1.20
CA LEU A 193 -0.05 -4.22 1.67
C LEU A 193 -1.37 -4.97 1.87
N SER A 194 -1.73 -5.89 0.96
CA SER A 194 -2.94 -6.72 1.06
C SER A 194 -2.93 -7.63 2.29
N ASN A 195 -1.81 -8.26 2.59
CA ASN A 195 -1.68 -9.15 3.75
C ASN A 195 -1.82 -8.40 5.07
N TYR A 196 -1.23 -7.21 5.17
CA TYR A 196 -1.36 -6.36 6.35
C TYR A 196 -2.81 -5.92 6.61
N LEU A 197 -3.55 -5.59 5.55
CA LEU A 197 -4.95 -5.18 5.66
C LEU A 197 -5.89 -6.33 6.06
N LYS A 198 -5.58 -7.58 5.71
CA LYS A 198 -6.40 -8.77 6.03
C LYS A 198 -6.29 -9.23 7.47
N ASN A 199 -5.14 -9.05 8.10
CA ASN A 199 -4.89 -9.48 9.48
C ASN A 199 -5.68 -8.69 10.54
N LYS A 200 -6.50 -7.71 10.14
CA LYS A 200 -7.33 -6.87 11.02
C LYS A 200 -8.77 -7.36 11.25
N LYS A 201 -9.12 -8.59 10.82
CA LYS A 201 -10.48 -9.14 11.10
C LYS A 201 -10.51 -10.06 12.30
#